data_a2bf48ba39fc34be11fd6fc4899e4b6c
#
_entry.id   a2bf48ba39fc34be11fd6fc4899e4b6c
#
_cell.length_a   1.000
_cell.length_b   1.000
_cell.length_c   1.000
_cell.angle_alpha   90.00
_cell.angle_beta   90.00
_cell.angle_gamma   90.00
#
_symmetry.space_group_name_H-M   'P 1'
#
loop_
_entity.id
_entity.type
_entity.pdbx_description
1 polymer ?
#
loop_
_entity_poly.entity_id
_entity_poly.type
_entity_poly.pdbx_seq_one_letter_code
_entity_poly.pdbx_strand_id
1 'polypeptide(L)'
;MSGPLARIGRVAVTEWGLALRSRRALVVTLLFLAVSCLVMYCTISIFAALEREVVTALRLPPSETTGTVSMALWKSPIFVRIMDHFAGNSLVFADIRGRHPILLAYAMFLFQVVPLLTLLVSASRVADDVRNGTARYWLVRVTRTEWSLGKFFGEALMLAAAMGVGALAAWGVVLCRLPAADGLRTLPGIVDWTVRAWMYAIAWLGLFLGLSHVVKSGGKAMALGILALLGAAAWSLMLENVSGLSDCLSGLTHLDVLVPEASWPLLWRRSPSAVLQGAVQLAAIAFLYLALGAAVFRRRDV
;
A
#
# COMPACT_ATOMS: atom_id res chain seq x y z
N MET A 1 30.25 1.81 23.78
CA MET A 1 29.54 2.66 22.78
C MET A 1 28.74 1.74 21.84
N SER A 2 27.43 1.90 21.75
CA SER A 2 26.60 1.08 20.85
C SER A 2 26.83 1.48 19.39
N GLY A 3 27.04 0.52 18.50
CA GLY A 3 27.22 0.75 17.08
C GLY A 3 26.04 1.47 16.41
N PRO A 4 26.21 2.02 15.19
CA PRO A 4 25.17 2.82 14.51
C PRO A 4 23.85 2.05 14.30
N LEU A 5 23.90 0.77 13.99
CA LEU A 5 22.70 -0.08 13.83
C LEU A 5 21.91 -0.21 15.14
N ALA A 6 22.58 -0.34 16.28
CA ALA A 6 21.91 -0.42 17.58
C ALA A 6 21.25 0.91 17.96
N ARG A 7 21.78 2.05 17.50
CA ARG A 7 21.18 3.38 17.70
C ARG A 7 19.93 3.56 16.83
N ILE A 8 19.98 3.17 15.56
CA ILE A 8 18.82 3.15 14.66
C ILE A 8 17.72 2.26 15.22
N GLY A 9 18.05 1.03 15.65
CA GLY A 9 17.07 0.10 16.24
C GLY A 9 16.40 0.66 17.49
N ARG A 10 17.15 1.33 18.39
CA ARG A 10 16.56 1.98 19.58
C ARG A 10 15.58 3.09 19.21
N VAL A 11 15.92 3.94 18.23
CA VAL A 11 14.99 4.96 17.75
C VAL A 11 13.74 4.31 17.16
N ALA A 12 13.89 3.29 16.30
CA ALA A 12 12.77 2.60 15.69
C ALA A 12 11.82 1.96 16.71
N VAL A 13 12.35 1.25 17.71
CA VAL A 13 11.54 0.63 18.78
C VAL A 13 10.83 1.68 19.63
N THR A 14 11.52 2.79 19.95
CA THR A 14 10.91 3.86 20.73
C THR A 14 9.80 4.55 19.92
N GLU A 15 10.05 4.85 18.64
CA GLU A 15 9.03 5.43 17.74
C GLU A 15 7.83 4.52 17.58
N TRP A 16 8.06 3.21 17.40
CA TRP A 16 6.97 2.23 17.34
C TRP A 16 6.15 2.20 18.62
N GLY A 17 6.82 2.18 19.80
CA GLY A 17 6.14 2.22 21.09
C GLY A 17 5.34 3.51 21.33
N LEU A 18 5.86 4.66 20.88
CA LEU A 18 5.15 5.94 20.92
C LEU A 18 3.99 5.97 19.92
N ALA A 19 4.18 5.41 18.73
CA ALA A 19 3.13 5.30 17.72
C ALA A 19 1.94 4.49 18.25
N LEU A 20 2.17 3.31 18.83
CA LEU A 20 1.10 2.47 19.39
C LEU A 20 0.29 3.16 20.51
N ARG A 21 0.92 4.07 21.26
CA ARG A 21 0.24 4.86 22.31
C ARG A 21 -0.41 6.14 21.78
N SER A 22 -0.16 6.50 20.54
CA SER A 22 -0.68 7.73 19.97
C SER A 22 -2.14 7.56 19.53
N ARG A 23 -2.99 8.57 19.83
CA ARG A 23 -4.37 8.60 19.32
C ARG A 23 -4.44 8.52 17.80
N ARG A 24 -3.45 9.09 17.10
CA ARG A 24 -3.37 9.08 15.65
C ARG A 24 -3.20 7.66 15.09
N ALA A 25 -2.28 6.87 15.64
CA ALA A 25 -2.09 5.48 15.22
C ALA A 25 -3.33 4.63 15.49
N LEU A 26 -3.97 4.83 16.64
CA LEU A 26 -5.22 4.14 16.96
C LEU A 26 -6.31 4.49 15.93
N VAL A 27 -6.51 5.77 15.62
CA VAL A 27 -7.50 6.21 14.63
C VAL A 27 -7.20 5.62 13.25
N VAL A 28 -5.95 5.66 12.79
CA VAL A 28 -5.54 5.08 11.50
C VAL A 28 -5.76 3.58 11.47
N THR A 29 -5.39 2.86 12.54
CA THR A 29 -5.59 1.41 12.63
C THR A 29 -7.08 1.05 12.63
N LEU A 30 -7.90 1.77 13.39
CA LEU A 30 -9.36 1.57 13.42
C LEU A 30 -10.01 1.90 12.07
N LEU A 31 -9.56 2.99 11.42
CA LEU A 31 -10.05 3.36 10.09
C LEU A 31 -9.70 2.25 9.08
N PHE A 32 -8.46 1.78 9.07
CA PHE A 32 -8.04 0.71 8.16
C PHE A 32 -8.80 -0.59 8.43
N LEU A 33 -8.98 -0.96 9.70
CA LEU A 33 -9.80 -2.11 10.11
C LEU A 33 -11.23 -1.98 9.59
N ALA A 34 -11.89 -0.85 9.87
CA ALA A 34 -13.28 -0.62 9.47
C ALA A 34 -13.45 -0.68 7.93
N VAL A 35 -12.55 -0.03 7.20
CA VAL A 35 -12.59 0.01 5.74
C VAL A 35 -12.26 -1.37 5.15
N SER A 36 -11.29 -2.11 5.70
CA SER A 36 -10.99 -3.49 5.28
C SER A 36 -12.18 -4.44 5.48
N CYS A 37 -12.86 -4.35 6.64
CA CYS A 37 -14.08 -5.10 6.90
C CYS A 37 -15.20 -4.73 5.92
N LEU A 38 -15.43 -3.44 5.71
CA LEU A 38 -16.47 -2.93 4.82
C LEU A 38 -16.25 -3.41 3.39
N VAL A 39 -15.04 -3.26 2.87
CA VAL A 39 -14.72 -3.68 1.49
C VAL A 39 -14.89 -5.18 1.33
N MET A 40 -14.37 -5.98 2.28
CA MET A 40 -14.53 -7.41 2.21
C MET A 40 -16.02 -7.83 2.28
N TYR A 41 -16.78 -7.22 3.17
CA TYR A 41 -18.22 -7.45 3.28
C TYR A 41 -18.99 -7.09 2.00
N CYS A 42 -18.72 -5.89 1.45
CA CYS A 42 -19.35 -5.44 0.20
C CYS A 42 -18.99 -6.36 -0.97
N THR A 43 -17.70 -6.71 -1.10
CA THR A 43 -17.22 -7.61 -2.15
C THR A 43 -17.94 -8.96 -2.11
N ILE A 44 -17.98 -9.61 -0.95
CA ILE A 44 -18.67 -10.91 -0.80
C ILE A 44 -20.16 -10.75 -1.10
N SER A 45 -20.80 -9.67 -0.65
CA SER A 45 -22.21 -9.41 -0.88
C SER A 45 -22.56 -9.20 -2.36
N ILE A 46 -21.70 -8.46 -3.10
CA ILE A 46 -21.84 -8.24 -4.55
C ILE A 46 -21.70 -9.57 -5.29
N PHE A 47 -20.68 -10.36 -5.00
CA PHE A 47 -20.50 -11.66 -5.64
C PHE A 47 -21.67 -12.61 -5.34
N ALA A 48 -22.16 -12.66 -4.10
CA ALA A 48 -23.32 -13.47 -3.73
C ALA A 48 -24.62 -13.01 -4.40
N ALA A 49 -24.77 -11.70 -4.67
CA ALA A 49 -25.91 -11.18 -5.43
C ALA A 49 -25.83 -11.59 -6.91
N LEU A 50 -24.65 -11.41 -7.54
CA LEU A 50 -24.42 -11.82 -8.91
C LEU A 50 -24.64 -13.33 -9.11
N GLU A 51 -24.17 -14.16 -8.18
CA GLU A 51 -24.42 -15.61 -8.23
C GLU A 51 -25.90 -15.93 -8.23
N ARG A 52 -26.69 -15.30 -7.34
CA ARG A 52 -28.14 -15.51 -7.28
C ARG A 52 -28.83 -15.13 -8.59
N GLU A 53 -28.47 -14.01 -9.20
CA GLU A 53 -29.03 -13.59 -10.49
C GLU A 53 -28.70 -14.59 -11.60
N VAL A 54 -27.43 -15.04 -11.68
CA VAL A 54 -26.99 -16.02 -12.69
C VAL A 54 -27.70 -17.36 -12.51
N VAL A 55 -27.81 -17.88 -11.28
CA VAL A 55 -28.54 -19.11 -10.96
C VAL A 55 -30.00 -18.99 -11.35
N THR A 56 -30.65 -17.86 -11.06
CA THR A 56 -32.04 -17.60 -11.41
C THR A 56 -32.23 -17.50 -12.92
N ALA A 57 -31.39 -16.75 -13.62
CA ALA A 57 -31.47 -16.56 -15.07
C ALA A 57 -31.26 -17.86 -15.85
N LEU A 58 -30.31 -18.69 -15.39
CA LEU A 58 -29.97 -19.98 -16.03
C LEU A 58 -30.81 -21.15 -15.51
N ARG A 59 -31.74 -20.92 -14.56
CA ARG A 59 -32.54 -21.97 -13.90
C ARG A 59 -31.68 -23.16 -13.38
N LEU A 60 -30.48 -22.84 -12.89
CA LEU A 60 -29.60 -23.86 -12.32
C LEU A 60 -30.09 -24.25 -10.90
N PRO A 61 -29.86 -25.50 -10.46
CA PRO A 61 -30.10 -25.85 -9.08
C PRO A 61 -29.23 -24.95 -8.18
N PRO A 62 -29.76 -24.46 -7.04
CA PRO A 62 -28.98 -23.62 -6.13
C PRO A 62 -27.72 -24.39 -5.70
N SER A 63 -26.55 -23.84 -6.02
CA SER A 63 -25.29 -24.43 -5.59
C SER A 63 -25.11 -24.18 -4.09
N GLU A 64 -24.80 -25.23 -3.34
CA GLU A 64 -24.56 -25.14 -1.89
C GLU A 64 -23.28 -24.33 -1.54
N THR A 65 -22.47 -23.97 -2.55
CA THR A 65 -21.19 -23.29 -2.36
C THR A 65 -21.20 -21.91 -3.02
N THR A 66 -21.25 -20.88 -2.22
CA THR A 66 -21.00 -19.49 -2.64
C THR A 66 -19.56 -19.40 -3.21
N GLY A 67 -19.43 -18.96 -4.45
CA GLY A 67 -18.13 -18.80 -5.11
C GLY A 67 -17.90 -19.69 -6.34
N THR A 68 -18.70 -20.75 -6.54
CA THR A 68 -18.53 -21.66 -7.69
C THR A 68 -18.91 -20.99 -9.01
N VAL A 69 -20.03 -20.27 -9.01
CA VAL A 69 -20.52 -19.55 -10.20
C VAL A 69 -19.62 -18.32 -10.45
N SER A 70 -19.20 -17.63 -9.41
CA SER A 70 -18.26 -16.51 -9.53
C SER A 70 -16.93 -16.96 -10.13
N MET A 71 -16.41 -18.14 -9.76
CA MET A 71 -15.20 -18.71 -10.36
C MET A 71 -15.42 -19.13 -11.82
N ALA A 72 -16.59 -19.63 -12.19
CA ALA A 72 -16.92 -19.97 -13.57
C ALA A 72 -17.04 -18.70 -14.43
N LEU A 73 -17.71 -17.67 -13.90
CA LEU A 73 -17.82 -16.35 -14.55
C LEU A 73 -16.44 -15.70 -14.77
N TRP A 74 -15.56 -15.79 -13.76
CA TRP A 74 -14.19 -15.31 -13.82
C TRP A 74 -13.34 -15.99 -14.91
N LYS A 75 -13.66 -17.23 -15.23
CA LYS A 75 -13.01 -17.99 -16.31
C LYS A 75 -13.69 -17.77 -17.67
N SER A 76 -14.82 -17.08 -17.73
CA SER A 76 -15.57 -16.88 -18.97
C SER A 76 -14.78 -16.00 -19.96
N PRO A 77 -14.82 -16.29 -21.27
CA PRO A 77 -14.12 -15.49 -22.28
C PRO A 77 -14.59 -14.03 -22.35
N ILE A 78 -15.86 -13.79 -22.01
CA ILE A 78 -16.47 -12.46 -22.02
C ILE A 78 -15.88 -11.62 -20.87
N PHE A 79 -15.86 -12.18 -19.68
CA PHE A 79 -15.30 -11.49 -18.51
C PHE A 79 -13.80 -11.23 -18.66
N VAL A 80 -13.06 -12.18 -19.23
CA VAL A 80 -11.64 -12.05 -19.57
C VAL A 80 -11.42 -10.85 -20.48
N ARG A 81 -12.23 -10.69 -21.53
CA ARG A 81 -12.12 -9.59 -22.49
C ARG A 81 -12.42 -8.22 -21.87
N ILE A 82 -13.40 -8.16 -20.97
CA ILE A 82 -13.72 -6.95 -20.21
C ILE A 82 -12.56 -6.56 -19.30
N MET A 83 -12.01 -7.51 -18.58
CA MET A 83 -10.90 -7.26 -17.65
C MET A 83 -9.59 -6.94 -18.34
N ASP A 84 -9.31 -7.52 -19.51
CA ASP A 84 -8.15 -7.16 -20.35
C ASP A 84 -8.20 -5.67 -20.77
N HIS A 85 -9.41 -5.19 -21.05
CA HIS A 85 -9.61 -3.77 -21.40
C HIS A 85 -9.34 -2.84 -20.21
N PHE A 86 -9.74 -3.26 -18.98
CA PHE A 86 -9.53 -2.46 -17.76
C PHE A 86 -8.14 -2.60 -17.15
N ALA A 87 -7.45 -3.71 -17.36
CA ALA A 87 -6.16 -3.97 -16.72
C ALA A 87 -4.96 -3.34 -17.44
N GLY A 88 -5.13 -2.84 -18.67
CA GLY A 88 -4.07 -2.15 -19.46
C GLY A 88 -2.80 -2.99 -19.71
N ASN A 89 -2.63 -4.12 -19.03
CA ASN A 89 -1.43 -4.96 -19.08
C ASN A 89 -1.82 -6.46 -19.12
N SER A 90 -1.79 -7.04 -20.29
CA SER A 90 -2.16 -8.44 -20.56
C SER A 90 -1.37 -9.47 -19.73
N LEU A 91 -0.10 -9.17 -19.41
CA LEU A 91 0.77 -10.07 -18.64
C LEU A 91 0.35 -10.13 -17.16
N VAL A 92 -0.01 -9.00 -16.57
CA VAL A 92 -0.53 -8.95 -15.19
C VAL A 92 -1.85 -9.70 -15.11
N PHE A 93 -2.72 -9.52 -16.11
CA PHE A 93 -4.01 -10.18 -16.14
C PHE A 93 -3.90 -11.71 -16.22
N ALA A 94 -2.98 -12.23 -17.03
CA ALA A 94 -2.72 -13.68 -17.12
C ALA A 94 -2.33 -14.29 -15.75
N ASP A 95 -1.53 -13.57 -14.98
CA ASP A 95 -1.10 -13.98 -13.63
C ASP A 95 -2.22 -13.88 -12.58
N ILE A 96 -3.16 -12.96 -12.75
CA ILE A 96 -4.31 -12.74 -11.86
C ILE A 96 -5.41 -13.79 -12.08
N ARG A 97 -5.59 -14.26 -13.31
CA ARG A 97 -6.69 -15.13 -13.73
C ARG A 97 -6.84 -16.45 -12.93
N GLY A 98 -5.78 -16.91 -12.26
CA GLY A 98 -5.82 -18.11 -11.43
C GLY A 98 -6.13 -17.86 -9.95
N ARG A 99 -6.39 -16.60 -9.54
CA ARG A 99 -6.64 -16.25 -8.13
C ARG A 99 -8.13 -16.10 -7.84
N HIS A 100 -8.50 -16.29 -6.58
CA HIS A 100 -9.90 -16.13 -6.15
C HIS A 100 -10.35 -14.67 -6.31
N PRO A 101 -11.53 -14.38 -6.91
CA PRO A 101 -12.01 -13.02 -7.18
C PRO A 101 -12.05 -12.10 -5.95
N ILE A 102 -12.44 -12.65 -4.80
CA ILE A 102 -12.50 -11.92 -3.52
C ILE A 102 -11.11 -11.41 -3.11
N LEU A 103 -10.06 -12.23 -3.31
CA LEU A 103 -8.68 -11.84 -3.01
C LEU A 103 -8.19 -10.73 -3.93
N LEU A 104 -8.64 -10.73 -5.18
CA LEU A 104 -8.28 -9.69 -6.13
C LEU A 104 -8.93 -8.35 -5.77
N ALA A 105 -10.23 -8.35 -5.45
CA ALA A 105 -10.92 -7.15 -5.01
C ALA A 105 -10.28 -6.58 -3.72
N TYR A 106 -9.91 -7.45 -2.79
CA TYR A 106 -9.15 -7.06 -1.59
C TYR A 106 -7.81 -6.42 -1.95
N ALA A 107 -7.05 -7.03 -2.87
CA ALA A 107 -5.77 -6.49 -3.33
C ALA A 107 -5.94 -5.12 -3.99
N MET A 108 -6.87 -4.97 -4.93
CA MET A 108 -7.15 -3.69 -5.60
C MET A 108 -7.44 -2.59 -4.59
N PHE A 109 -8.29 -2.90 -3.60
CA PHE A 109 -8.58 -1.99 -2.51
C PHE A 109 -7.33 -1.60 -1.72
N LEU A 110 -6.51 -2.57 -1.31
CA LEU A 110 -5.29 -2.31 -0.55
C LEU A 110 -4.37 -1.33 -1.30
N PHE A 111 -4.08 -1.60 -2.57
CA PHE A 111 -3.18 -0.76 -3.36
C PHE A 111 -3.70 0.66 -3.56
N GLN A 112 -5.02 0.87 -3.57
CA GLN A 112 -5.62 2.22 -3.66
C GLN A 112 -5.57 2.97 -2.33
N VAL A 113 -5.80 2.29 -1.22
CA VAL A 113 -5.93 2.92 0.11
C VAL A 113 -4.57 3.12 0.80
N VAL A 114 -3.61 2.25 0.53
CA VAL A 114 -2.29 2.27 1.18
C VAL A 114 -1.54 3.60 1.02
N PRO A 115 -1.48 4.26 -0.15
CA PRO A 115 -0.85 5.57 -0.27
C PRO A 115 -1.48 6.63 0.63
N LEU A 116 -2.82 6.66 0.73
CA LEU A 116 -3.56 7.59 1.59
C LEU A 116 -3.28 7.32 3.07
N LEU A 117 -3.28 6.05 3.49
CA LEU A 117 -2.95 5.69 4.87
C LEU A 117 -1.52 6.08 5.22
N THR A 118 -0.57 5.81 4.33
CA THR A 118 0.83 6.15 4.52
C THR A 118 1.00 7.67 4.64
N LEU A 119 0.28 8.44 3.82
CA LEU A 119 0.24 9.89 3.91
C LEU A 119 -0.23 10.36 5.30
N LEU A 120 -1.38 9.85 5.78
CA LEU A 120 -1.95 10.21 7.07
C LEU A 120 -1.03 9.89 8.25
N VAL A 121 -0.30 8.79 8.15
CA VAL A 121 0.62 8.34 9.21
C VAL A 121 1.89 9.16 9.21
N SER A 122 2.54 9.35 8.06
CA SER A 122 3.94 9.74 7.99
C SER A 122 4.20 11.19 7.59
N ALA A 123 3.30 11.83 6.82
CA ALA A 123 3.62 13.10 6.17
C ALA A 123 3.96 14.25 7.14
N SER A 124 3.38 14.29 8.33
CA SER A 124 3.65 15.37 9.29
C SER A 124 4.69 15.01 10.38
N ARG A 125 5.11 13.74 10.48
CA ARG A 125 5.86 13.23 11.63
C ARG A 125 7.14 13.99 11.93
N VAL A 126 8.02 14.16 10.95
CA VAL A 126 9.30 14.85 11.15
C VAL A 126 9.07 16.34 11.37
N ALA A 127 8.20 16.97 10.58
CA ALA A 127 7.90 18.39 10.70
C ALA A 127 7.30 18.74 12.07
N ASP A 128 6.42 17.89 12.62
CA ASP A 128 5.82 18.08 13.93
C ASP A 128 6.85 17.92 15.05
N ASP A 129 7.77 16.94 14.96
CA ASP A 129 8.83 16.76 15.95
C ASP A 129 9.83 17.90 15.97
N VAL A 130 10.16 18.45 14.79
CA VAL A 130 11.01 19.63 14.70
C VAL A 130 10.30 20.84 15.31
N ARG A 131 9.04 21.04 14.97
CA ARG A 131 8.24 22.17 15.51
C ARG A 131 8.08 22.10 17.02
N ASN A 132 7.84 20.91 17.56
CA ASN A 132 7.64 20.69 19.00
C ASN A 132 8.95 20.58 19.79
N GLY A 133 10.11 20.68 19.12
CA GLY A 133 11.43 20.58 19.75
C GLY A 133 11.84 19.14 20.16
N THR A 134 11.01 18.14 19.91
CA THR A 134 11.28 16.73 20.28
C THR A 134 12.51 16.20 19.54
N ALA A 135 12.74 16.65 18.31
CA ALA A 135 13.92 16.30 17.52
C ALA A 135 15.23 16.63 18.24
N ARG A 136 15.30 17.75 18.99
CA ARG A 136 16.51 18.18 19.71
C ARG A 136 16.98 17.15 20.73
N TYR A 137 16.07 16.53 21.48
CA TYR A 137 16.41 15.51 22.49
C TYR A 137 17.06 14.27 21.88
N TRP A 138 16.64 13.91 20.67
CA TRP A 138 17.22 12.79 19.94
C TRP A 138 18.57 13.15 19.33
N LEU A 139 18.69 14.34 18.74
CA LEU A 139 19.89 14.77 18.00
C LEU A 139 21.11 15.00 18.89
N VAL A 140 20.94 15.09 20.19
CA VAL A 140 22.04 15.06 21.17
C VAL A 140 22.67 13.67 21.29
N ARG A 141 21.90 12.61 21.01
CA ARG A 141 22.30 11.20 21.26
C ARG A 141 22.58 10.39 20.01
N VAL A 142 21.99 10.79 18.88
CA VAL A 142 22.06 10.10 17.59
C VAL A 142 22.29 11.11 16.46
N THR A 143 22.91 10.67 15.38
CA THR A 143 23.06 11.52 14.19
C THR A 143 21.71 11.73 13.50
N ARG A 144 21.59 12.80 12.71
CA ARG A 144 20.37 13.11 11.94
C ARG A 144 19.98 11.97 11.01
N THR A 145 20.95 11.27 10.44
CA THR A 145 20.71 10.11 9.56
C THR A 145 20.17 8.92 10.34
N GLU A 146 20.76 8.59 11.50
CA GLU A 146 20.32 7.50 12.36
C GLU A 146 18.90 7.76 12.87
N TRP A 147 18.58 9.01 13.20
CA TRP A 147 17.25 9.41 13.63
C TRP A 147 16.21 9.27 12.50
N SER A 148 16.53 9.76 11.28
CA SER A 148 15.64 9.64 10.11
C SER A 148 15.38 8.18 9.73
N LEU A 149 16.42 7.33 9.72
CA LEU A 149 16.28 5.90 9.46
C LEU A 149 15.48 5.21 10.56
N GLY A 150 15.72 5.55 11.83
CA GLY A 150 14.95 5.00 12.94
C GLY A 150 13.47 5.32 12.84
N LYS A 151 13.12 6.56 12.47
CA LYS A 151 11.72 6.95 12.20
C LYS A 151 11.13 6.17 11.03
N PHE A 152 11.85 6.05 9.93
CA PHE A 152 11.40 5.28 8.78
C PHE A 152 11.06 3.84 9.15
N PHE A 153 11.94 3.14 9.87
CA PHE A 153 11.69 1.77 10.29
C PHE A 153 10.58 1.67 11.34
N GLY A 154 10.49 2.62 12.27
CA GLY A 154 9.41 2.66 13.27
C GLY A 154 8.03 2.81 12.63
N GLU A 155 7.89 3.72 11.66
CA GLU A 155 6.64 3.92 10.91
C GLU A 155 6.34 2.75 9.96
N ALA A 156 7.36 2.13 9.35
CA ALA A 156 7.19 0.93 8.53
C ALA A 156 6.62 -0.24 9.34
N LEU A 157 7.11 -0.45 10.57
CA LEU A 157 6.58 -1.45 11.49
C LEU A 157 5.15 -1.13 11.94
N MET A 158 4.86 0.14 12.22
CA MET A 158 3.50 0.58 12.58
C MET A 158 2.52 0.32 11.44
N LEU A 159 2.89 0.64 10.20
CA LEU A 159 2.06 0.32 9.02
C LEU A 159 1.86 -1.18 8.86
N ALA A 160 2.92 -1.99 9.04
CA ALA A 160 2.81 -3.45 8.99
C ALA A 160 1.82 -3.98 10.04
N ALA A 161 1.89 -3.46 11.27
CA ALA A 161 0.96 -3.85 12.34
C ALA A 161 -0.48 -3.45 12.03
N ALA A 162 -0.71 -2.21 11.57
CA ALA A 162 -2.04 -1.73 11.20
C ALA A 162 -2.64 -2.54 10.04
N MET A 163 -1.84 -2.81 9.01
CA MET A 163 -2.26 -3.63 7.87
C MET A 163 -2.50 -5.09 8.28
N GLY A 164 -1.69 -5.64 9.17
CA GLY A 164 -1.89 -6.98 9.73
C GLY A 164 -3.21 -7.10 10.50
N VAL A 165 -3.54 -6.12 11.35
CA VAL A 165 -4.83 -6.06 12.05
C VAL A 165 -6.00 -5.98 11.06
N GLY A 166 -5.89 -5.13 10.04
CA GLY A 166 -6.91 -5.03 8.98
C GLY A 166 -7.07 -6.33 8.17
N ALA A 167 -5.96 -7.02 7.88
CA ALA A 167 -5.97 -8.32 7.21
C ALA A 167 -6.68 -9.40 8.04
N LEU A 168 -6.40 -9.47 9.34
CA LEU A 168 -7.08 -10.39 10.25
C LEU A 168 -8.57 -10.09 10.36
N ALA A 169 -8.95 -8.82 10.40
CA ALA A 169 -10.34 -8.40 10.43
C ALA A 169 -11.08 -8.75 9.10
N ALA A 170 -10.44 -8.49 7.96
CA ALA A 170 -10.95 -8.89 6.64
C ALA A 170 -11.15 -10.41 6.56
N TRP A 171 -10.19 -11.18 7.06
CA TRP A 171 -10.31 -12.63 7.13
C TRP A 171 -11.44 -13.09 8.07
N GLY A 172 -11.62 -12.41 9.20
CA GLY A 172 -12.77 -12.64 10.09
C GLY A 172 -14.11 -12.49 9.36
N VAL A 173 -14.26 -11.46 8.53
CA VAL A 173 -15.46 -11.28 7.67
C VAL A 173 -15.64 -12.44 6.70
N VAL A 174 -14.56 -12.91 6.08
CA VAL A 174 -14.57 -14.08 5.19
C VAL A 174 -15.05 -15.33 5.91
N LEU A 175 -14.54 -15.60 7.12
CA LEU A 175 -14.96 -16.74 7.93
C LEU A 175 -16.45 -16.71 8.33
N CYS A 176 -16.97 -15.50 8.57
CA CYS A 176 -18.37 -15.32 8.93
C CYS A 176 -19.35 -15.45 7.73
N ARG A 177 -18.86 -15.25 6.51
CA ARG A 177 -19.71 -15.12 5.31
C ARG A 177 -19.53 -16.25 4.31
N LEU A 178 -18.43 -16.97 4.34
CA LEU A 178 -18.15 -18.11 3.46
C LEU A 178 -18.10 -19.42 4.26
N PRO A 179 -18.33 -20.58 3.62
CA PRO A 179 -18.13 -21.88 4.25
C PRO A 179 -16.72 -22.00 4.84
N ALA A 180 -16.60 -22.62 6.01
CA ALA A 180 -15.34 -22.66 6.77
C ALA A 180 -14.14 -23.22 5.97
N ALA A 181 -14.38 -24.20 5.10
CA ALA A 181 -13.34 -24.78 4.26
C ALA A 181 -12.75 -23.76 3.26
N ASP A 182 -13.57 -22.90 2.67
CA ASP A 182 -13.14 -21.89 1.72
C ASP A 182 -12.57 -20.67 2.46
N GLY A 183 -13.14 -20.33 3.61
CA GLY A 183 -12.63 -19.27 4.48
C GLY A 183 -11.20 -19.50 4.92
N LEU A 184 -10.84 -20.72 5.30
CA LEU A 184 -9.46 -21.06 5.68
C LEU A 184 -8.49 -20.99 4.50
N ARG A 185 -8.93 -21.38 3.29
CA ARG A 185 -8.10 -21.36 2.07
C ARG A 185 -7.77 -19.93 1.61
N THR A 186 -8.54 -18.92 2.01
CA THR A 186 -8.28 -17.52 1.62
C THR A 186 -7.19 -16.85 2.45
N LEU A 187 -6.89 -17.32 3.66
CA LEU A 187 -5.90 -16.70 4.56
C LEU A 187 -4.51 -16.49 3.92
N PRO A 188 -3.89 -17.50 3.28
CA PRO A 188 -2.59 -17.31 2.64
C PRO A 188 -2.62 -16.22 1.57
N GLY A 189 -3.73 -16.11 0.82
CA GLY A 189 -3.90 -15.07 -0.19
C GLY A 189 -4.05 -13.67 0.42
N ILE A 190 -4.81 -13.52 1.51
CA ILE A 190 -4.95 -12.25 2.23
C ILE A 190 -3.58 -11.81 2.78
N VAL A 191 -2.82 -12.72 3.37
CA VAL A 191 -1.48 -12.42 3.89
C VAL A 191 -0.52 -12.04 2.75
N ASP A 192 -0.48 -12.79 1.65
CA ASP A 192 0.36 -12.50 0.48
C ASP A 192 0.08 -11.09 -0.06
N TRP A 193 -1.18 -10.73 -0.28
CA TRP A 193 -1.55 -9.41 -0.76
C TRP A 193 -1.27 -8.29 0.24
N THR A 194 -1.44 -8.55 1.54
CA THR A 194 -1.11 -7.58 2.58
C THR A 194 0.39 -7.29 2.63
N VAL A 195 1.23 -8.32 2.51
CA VAL A 195 2.69 -8.15 2.46
C VAL A 195 3.12 -7.37 1.22
N ARG A 196 2.56 -7.67 0.04
CA ARG A 196 2.83 -6.93 -1.20
C ARG A 196 2.40 -5.46 -1.11
N ALA A 197 1.23 -5.21 -0.55
CA ALA A 197 0.75 -3.85 -0.32
C ALA A 197 1.61 -3.09 0.70
N TRP A 198 2.15 -3.79 1.72
CA TRP A 198 3.11 -3.19 2.63
C TRP A 198 4.44 -2.84 1.94
N MET A 199 4.95 -3.70 1.04
CA MET A 199 6.13 -3.35 0.22
C MET A 199 5.87 -2.09 -0.61
N TYR A 200 4.67 -1.94 -1.16
CA TYR A 200 4.25 -0.72 -1.87
C TYR A 200 4.17 0.50 -0.94
N ALA A 201 3.66 0.32 0.28
CA ALA A 201 3.61 1.36 1.31
C ALA A 201 5.00 1.92 1.66
N ILE A 202 6.04 1.09 1.64
CA ILE A 202 7.43 1.49 1.94
C ILE A 202 7.92 2.61 1.02
N ALA A 203 7.60 2.56 -0.28
CA ALA A 203 8.00 3.61 -1.22
C ALA A 203 7.31 4.94 -0.91
N TRP A 204 6.01 4.92 -0.65
CA TRP A 204 5.24 6.09 -0.24
C TRP A 204 5.69 6.65 1.11
N LEU A 205 6.05 5.76 2.03
CA LEU A 205 6.60 6.15 3.33
C LEU A 205 7.89 6.94 3.17
N GLY A 206 8.80 6.47 2.31
CA GLY A 206 10.05 7.19 1.99
C GLY A 206 9.79 8.57 1.42
N LEU A 207 8.84 8.68 0.46
CA LEU A 207 8.45 9.94 -0.15
C LEU A 207 7.88 10.92 0.89
N PHE A 208 6.88 10.51 1.67
CA PHE A 208 6.21 11.41 2.62
C PHE A 208 7.09 11.80 3.79
N LEU A 209 7.91 10.89 4.32
CA LEU A 209 8.92 11.26 5.31
C LEU A 209 9.97 12.18 4.71
N GLY A 210 10.43 11.93 3.48
CA GLY A 210 11.34 12.81 2.75
C GLY A 210 10.78 14.23 2.65
N LEU A 211 9.54 14.39 2.21
CA LEU A 211 8.85 15.68 2.17
C LEU A 211 8.71 16.33 3.55
N SER A 212 8.44 15.53 4.59
CA SER A 212 8.35 16.01 5.97
C SER A 212 9.65 16.59 6.51
N HIS A 213 10.81 16.12 6.00
CA HIS A 213 12.12 16.71 6.33
C HIS A 213 12.34 18.09 5.69
N VAL A 214 11.68 18.34 4.55
CA VAL A 214 11.88 19.59 3.79
C VAL A 214 11.11 20.76 4.39
N VAL A 215 9.97 20.54 5.03
CA VAL A 215 9.10 21.61 5.55
C VAL A 215 9.14 21.74 7.07
N LYS A 216 8.77 22.93 7.59
CA LYS A 216 8.79 23.22 9.04
C LYS A 216 7.45 22.98 9.74
N SER A 217 6.39 22.69 9.00
CA SER A 217 5.05 22.55 9.58
C SER A 217 4.36 21.31 9.05
N GLY A 218 3.72 20.55 9.93
CA GLY A 218 3.01 19.33 9.58
C GLY A 218 1.90 19.54 8.56
N GLY A 219 1.18 20.68 8.62
CA GLY A 219 0.16 21.02 7.64
C GLY A 219 0.73 21.22 6.22
N LYS A 220 1.89 21.89 6.09
CA LYS A 220 2.58 22.04 4.81
C LYS A 220 3.09 20.70 4.28
N ALA A 221 3.59 19.84 5.17
CA ALA A 221 4.02 18.49 4.79
C ALA A 221 2.86 17.64 4.27
N MET A 222 1.71 17.71 4.93
CA MET A 222 0.47 17.04 4.49
C MET A 222 0.01 17.57 3.12
N ALA A 223 -0.02 18.89 2.92
CA ALA A 223 -0.41 19.48 1.64
C ALA A 223 0.53 19.05 0.50
N LEU A 224 1.84 19.06 0.72
CA LEU A 224 2.82 18.56 -0.26
C LEU A 224 2.64 17.07 -0.54
N GLY A 225 2.33 16.27 0.48
CA GLY A 225 2.04 14.85 0.31
C GLY A 225 0.79 14.60 -0.53
N ILE A 226 -0.28 15.40 -0.33
CA ILE A 226 -1.48 15.35 -1.17
C ILE A 226 -1.15 15.73 -2.62
N LEU A 227 -0.38 16.81 -2.81
CA LEU A 227 0.05 17.21 -4.15
C LEU A 227 0.91 16.14 -4.84
N ALA A 228 1.78 15.45 -4.09
CA ALA A 228 2.57 14.34 -4.62
C ALA A 228 1.68 13.15 -5.04
N LEU A 229 0.65 12.80 -4.25
CA LEU A 229 -0.32 11.77 -4.62
C LEU A 229 -1.10 12.15 -5.89
N LEU A 230 -1.62 13.37 -5.94
CA LEU A 230 -2.36 13.85 -7.11
C LEU A 230 -1.46 13.92 -8.34
N GLY A 231 -0.21 14.35 -8.17
CA GLY A 231 0.79 14.39 -9.22
C GLY A 231 1.13 13.01 -9.76
N ALA A 232 1.29 12.01 -8.89
CA ALA A 232 1.54 10.63 -9.29
C ALA A 232 0.34 10.03 -10.05
N ALA A 233 -0.89 10.25 -9.54
CA ALA A 233 -2.10 9.80 -10.22
C ALA A 233 -2.29 10.49 -11.58
N ALA A 234 -2.04 11.80 -11.68
CA ALA A 234 -2.12 12.53 -12.92
C ALA A 234 -1.06 12.03 -13.94
N TRP A 235 0.15 11.73 -13.45
CA TRP A 235 1.23 11.18 -14.27
C TRP A 235 0.86 9.82 -14.86
N SER A 236 0.32 8.91 -14.05
CA SER A 236 -0.14 7.59 -14.50
C SER A 236 -1.24 7.71 -15.56
N LEU A 237 -2.25 8.56 -15.31
CA LEU A 237 -3.33 8.82 -16.28
C LEU A 237 -2.81 9.44 -17.58
N MET A 238 -1.82 10.31 -17.51
CA MET A 238 -1.21 10.93 -18.68
C MET A 238 -0.49 9.90 -19.55
N LEU A 239 0.28 8.99 -18.94
CA LEU A 239 0.99 7.94 -19.66
C LEU A 239 0.04 6.92 -20.32
N GLU A 240 -1.08 6.60 -19.68
CA GLU A 240 -2.07 5.65 -20.21
C GLU A 240 -2.88 6.21 -21.39
N ASN A 241 -3.21 7.51 -21.35
CA ASN A 241 -4.18 8.10 -22.29
C ASN A 241 -3.55 8.89 -23.44
N VAL A 242 -2.26 9.20 -23.40
CA VAL A 242 -1.61 10.08 -24.37
C VAL A 242 -0.54 9.33 -25.18
N SER A 243 -0.97 8.34 -25.95
CA SER A 243 -0.10 7.55 -26.84
C SER A 243 0.62 8.41 -27.92
N GLY A 244 0.09 9.57 -28.27
CA GLY A 244 0.74 10.51 -29.21
C GLY A 244 1.79 11.45 -28.60
N LEU A 245 1.77 11.64 -27.27
CA LEU A 245 2.77 12.45 -26.56
C LEU A 245 4.04 11.64 -26.23
N SER A 246 3.99 10.32 -26.34
CA SER A 246 5.09 9.41 -26.00
C SER A 246 6.36 9.69 -26.82
N ASP A 247 6.22 10.09 -28.07
CA ASP A 247 7.36 10.39 -28.95
C ASP A 247 8.04 11.71 -28.58
N CYS A 248 7.28 12.70 -28.12
CA CYS A 248 7.81 13.99 -27.67
C CYS A 248 8.40 13.91 -26.24
N LEU A 249 7.86 13.01 -25.41
CA LEU A 249 8.22 12.81 -23.99
C LEU A 249 9.07 11.55 -23.76
N SER A 250 9.58 10.91 -24.80
CA SER A 250 10.36 9.67 -24.71
C SER A 250 11.54 9.77 -23.72
N GLY A 251 12.14 10.94 -23.55
CA GLY A 251 13.14 11.20 -22.51
C GLY A 251 12.59 11.26 -21.09
N LEU A 252 11.30 11.58 -20.90
CA LEU A 252 10.67 11.68 -19.58
C LEU A 252 10.04 10.36 -19.13
N THR A 253 9.83 9.40 -20.03
CA THR A 253 9.31 8.08 -19.68
C THR A 253 10.25 7.32 -18.73
N HIS A 254 11.55 7.65 -18.75
CA HIS A 254 12.51 7.09 -17.78
C HIS A 254 12.29 7.60 -16.35
N LEU A 255 11.62 8.75 -16.15
CA LEU A 255 11.28 9.27 -14.83
C LEU A 255 10.13 8.48 -14.17
N ASP A 256 9.41 7.70 -14.96
CA ASP A 256 8.36 6.81 -14.44
C ASP A 256 8.90 5.88 -13.33
N VAL A 257 10.15 5.42 -13.46
CA VAL A 257 10.81 4.59 -12.45
C VAL A 257 10.86 5.24 -11.06
N LEU A 258 10.78 6.57 -10.97
CA LEU A 258 10.78 7.29 -9.69
C LEU A 258 9.40 7.31 -9.03
N VAL A 259 8.35 7.05 -9.76
CA VAL A 259 6.98 7.03 -9.24
C VAL A 259 6.66 5.64 -8.70
N PRO A 260 6.20 5.51 -7.44
CA PRO A 260 5.92 4.20 -6.85
C PRO A 260 4.93 3.36 -7.68
N GLU A 261 3.99 3.99 -8.39
CA GLU A 261 3.02 3.35 -9.28
C GLU A 261 3.66 2.56 -10.42
N ALA A 262 4.80 2.98 -10.95
CA ALA A 262 5.45 2.26 -12.04
C ALA A 262 5.91 0.86 -11.66
N SER A 263 6.21 0.64 -10.38
CA SER A 263 6.70 -0.64 -9.86
C SER A 263 5.59 -1.56 -9.36
N TRP A 264 4.35 -1.03 -9.18
CA TRP A 264 3.25 -1.85 -8.64
C TRP A 264 2.86 -3.03 -9.53
N PRO A 265 2.91 -2.99 -10.88
CA PRO A 265 2.56 -4.14 -11.72
C PRO A 265 3.44 -5.37 -11.43
N LEU A 266 4.70 -5.16 -11.02
CA LEU A 266 5.60 -6.25 -10.64
C LEU A 266 5.13 -6.99 -9.39
N LEU A 267 4.50 -6.30 -8.45
CA LEU A 267 3.91 -6.89 -7.25
C LEU A 267 2.66 -7.74 -7.56
N TRP A 268 2.02 -7.53 -8.72
CA TRP A 268 0.86 -8.31 -9.14
C TRP A 268 1.25 -9.61 -9.83
N ARG A 269 2.50 -9.75 -10.26
CA ARG A 269 3.00 -10.95 -10.90
C ARG A 269 2.97 -12.16 -9.95
N ARG A 270 2.81 -13.34 -10.55
CA ARG A 270 2.83 -14.61 -9.82
C ARG A 270 4.26 -15.09 -9.51
N SER A 271 5.20 -14.69 -10.34
CA SER A 271 6.61 -15.04 -10.20
C SER A 271 7.24 -14.39 -8.96
N PRO A 272 7.81 -15.16 -8.02
CA PRO A 272 8.51 -14.61 -6.85
C PRO A 272 9.67 -13.69 -7.23
N SER A 273 10.35 -13.95 -8.35
CA SER A 273 11.45 -13.09 -8.84
C SER A 273 10.95 -11.70 -9.26
N ALA A 274 9.81 -11.62 -9.95
CA ALA A 274 9.22 -10.33 -10.30
C ALA A 274 8.75 -9.54 -9.07
N VAL A 275 8.16 -10.23 -8.09
CA VAL A 275 7.76 -9.60 -6.81
C VAL A 275 8.98 -9.08 -6.06
N LEU A 276 10.05 -9.87 -5.98
CA LEU A 276 11.31 -9.45 -5.36
C LEU A 276 11.92 -8.25 -6.09
N GLN A 277 11.92 -8.26 -7.42
CA GLN A 277 12.38 -7.12 -8.22
C GLN A 277 11.58 -5.86 -7.91
N GLY A 278 10.23 -5.96 -7.87
CA GLY A 278 9.36 -4.84 -7.50
C GLY A 278 9.63 -4.33 -6.08
N ALA A 279 9.81 -5.24 -5.11
CA ALA A 279 10.13 -4.90 -3.74
C ALA A 279 11.48 -4.15 -3.62
N VAL A 280 12.52 -4.61 -4.34
CA VAL A 280 13.83 -3.97 -4.36
C VAL A 280 13.75 -2.58 -5.00
N GLN A 281 13.02 -2.42 -6.10
CA GLN A 281 12.81 -1.12 -6.75
C GLN A 281 12.09 -0.15 -5.81
N LEU A 282 10.99 -0.58 -5.18
CA LEU A 282 10.24 0.25 -4.23
C LEU A 282 11.07 0.63 -3.00
N ALA A 283 11.89 -0.28 -2.49
CA ALA A 283 12.82 0.02 -1.41
C ALA A 283 13.88 1.05 -1.85
N ALA A 284 14.45 0.91 -3.05
CA ALA A 284 15.41 1.86 -3.59
C ALA A 284 14.81 3.27 -3.74
N ILE A 285 13.57 3.37 -4.26
CA ILE A 285 12.82 4.62 -4.37
C ILE A 285 12.59 5.23 -2.97
N ALA A 286 12.18 4.42 -1.98
CA ALA A 286 11.98 4.87 -0.60
C ALA A 286 13.24 5.49 0.00
N PHE A 287 14.37 4.79 -0.12
CA PHE A 287 15.64 5.28 0.42
C PHE A 287 16.15 6.50 -0.34
N LEU A 288 15.92 6.60 -1.65
CA LEU A 288 16.26 7.78 -2.44
C LEU A 288 15.52 9.02 -1.91
N TYR A 289 14.21 8.96 -1.77
CA TYR A 289 13.41 10.08 -1.26
C TYR A 289 13.75 10.43 0.19
N LEU A 290 13.95 9.43 1.02
CA LEU A 290 14.38 9.65 2.41
C LEU A 290 15.76 10.33 2.47
N ALA A 291 16.72 9.89 1.63
CA ALA A 291 18.05 10.46 1.56
C ALA A 291 18.04 11.93 1.08
N LEU A 292 17.23 12.23 0.06
CA LEU A 292 17.05 13.60 -0.43
C LEU A 292 16.46 14.51 0.67
N GLY A 293 15.41 14.06 1.36
CA GLY A 293 14.83 14.78 2.48
C GLY A 293 15.83 14.99 3.63
N ALA A 294 16.55 13.93 4.00
CA ALA A 294 17.59 14.00 5.05
C ALA A 294 18.76 14.90 4.67
N ALA A 295 19.14 14.98 3.39
CA ALA A 295 20.19 15.89 2.91
C ALA A 295 19.78 17.36 3.09
N VAL A 296 18.53 17.70 2.80
CA VAL A 296 17.97 19.04 3.06
C VAL A 296 17.93 19.33 4.57
N PHE A 297 17.50 18.33 5.36
CA PHE A 297 17.42 18.44 6.82
C PHE A 297 18.79 18.66 7.48
N ARG A 298 19.88 18.13 6.94
CA ARG A 298 21.25 18.35 7.46
C ARG A 298 21.67 19.83 7.42
N ARG A 299 21.18 20.59 6.45
CA ARG A 299 21.54 22.01 6.26
C ARG A 299 20.66 22.97 7.11
N ARG A 300 19.73 22.42 7.89
CA ARG A 300 18.83 23.21 8.72
C ARG A 300 19.35 23.34 10.13
N ASP A 301 19.17 24.52 10.70
CA ASP A 301 19.27 24.74 12.14
C ASP A 301 18.00 24.23 12.80
N VAL A 302 18.15 23.31 13.77
CA VAL A 302 17.06 22.66 14.51
C VAL A 302 17.16 23.00 15.98
#